data_fee5f6c3c25f9b0e19c8f2f77aaf9db0
#
_entry.id   fee5f6c3c25f9b0e19c8f2f77aaf9db0
#
_cell.length_a   1.000
_cell.length_b   1.000
_cell.length_c   1.000
_cell.angle_alpha   90.00
_cell.angle_beta   90.00
_cell.angle_gamma   90.00
#
_symmetry.space_group_name_H-M   'P 1'
#
loop_
_entity.id
_entity.type
_entity.pdbx_description
1 polymer ?
#
loop_
_entity_poly.entity_id
_entity_poly.type
_entity_poly.pdbx_seq_one_letter_code
_entity_poly.pdbx_strand_id
1 'polypeptide(L)'
;MAQICRGILALLAAVWIMLATPQPVRAEGEGAQAHLRIVRVQLKWLHQFQFAGFYAAIDQGYFRDAGLDVRLIEGGPDIDPSKVVTDGRAEFGVGTSSLILDRAKGQPVVAVAAILQHSPFVLAVRPDAGIDSPKDLQGHSLMLEAHADELLAYLRLQGANLAKVRMLPHSGDIRDLENRVDAASIYTTDEPYELLTLKIPHMIMSPRSAKIDFYGDTLFTTSALAESDPALVRSMRDALIRGWGYALDHQGAVVRLVHDKYAPSLSLLKLQFEADEIRRLMDADLVAIGYMNPKRWQAIAQQFQTAGMMPRDVSLKGFLFDEGGVDWRRHILPITLLTVAVLGLLVLLQRLWVLSRRLRREHLRRVRLEETLLNRGEADPVTGLPNRRRFEEQGLALWAEAREKGGDLSLVLLDVDRLKDLNRQWGSALADEMLLALASAFVRSLSDGDLICRYAGGRFAILLPGRGSEAVKPFADGLRGLAALQAVPVSPGREVGVTVSVGVACWASSDKTLNGLLERAELGLYRAKSDGRNRVVLEEVPLVEKTV
;
A
#
# COMPACT_ATOMS: atom_id res chain seq x y z
N MET A 1 7.71 23.02 24.97
CA MET A 1 7.63 21.71 24.33
C MET A 1 6.89 20.65 25.15
N ALA A 2 7.23 20.42 26.43
CA ALA A 2 6.59 19.38 27.24
C ALA A 2 5.07 19.54 27.44
N GLN A 3 4.53 20.74 27.55
CA GLN A 3 3.08 20.98 27.68
C GLN A 3 2.32 20.77 26.36
N ILE A 4 2.91 21.11 25.22
CA ILE A 4 2.30 20.89 23.87
C ILE A 4 2.30 19.40 23.54
N CYS A 5 3.38 18.67 23.84
CA CYS A 5 3.42 17.21 23.68
C CYS A 5 2.41 16.48 24.58
N ARG A 6 2.18 16.97 25.81
CA ARG A 6 1.15 16.42 26.70
C ARG A 6 -0.26 16.69 26.18
N GLY A 7 -0.52 17.86 25.59
CA GLY A 7 -1.82 18.17 24.96
C GLY A 7 -2.12 17.29 23.74
N ILE A 8 -1.12 17.05 22.88
CA ILE A 8 -1.25 16.19 21.70
C ILE A 8 -1.43 14.71 22.11
N LEU A 9 -0.66 14.24 23.09
CA LEU A 9 -0.82 12.88 23.63
C LEU A 9 -2.18 12.69 24.29
N ALA A 10 -2.71 13.69 25.01
CA ALA A 10 -4.05 13.63 25.60
C ALA A 10 -5.15 13.62 24.52
N LEU A 11 -4.99 14.38 23.42
CA LEU A 11 -5.94 14.38 22.31
C LEU A 11 -5.89 13.05 21.52
N LEU A 12 -4.70 12.51 21.26
CA LEU A 12 -4.52 11.21 20.62
C LEU A 12 -5.03 10.07 21.51
N ALA A 13 -4.82 10.16 22.83
CA ALA A 13 -5.37 9.20 23.77
C ALA A 13 -6.90 9.29 23.86
N ALA A 14 -7.49 10.50 23.81
CA ALA A 14 -8.95 10.68 23.76
C ALA A 14 -9.55 10.15 22.46
N VAL A 15 -8.89 10.35 21.32
CA VAL A 15 -9.29 9.77 20.02
C VAL A 15 -9.11 8.24 20.03
N TRP A 16 -8.03 7.74 20.64
CA TRP A 16 -7.80 6.29 20.78
C TRP A 16 -8.81 5.65 21.74
N ILE A 17 -9.19 6.33 22.83
CA ILE A 17 -10.24 5.90 23.74
C ILE A 17 -11.60 5.92 23.06
N MET A 18 -11.91 6.91 22.21
CA MET A 18 -13.15 6.94 21.41
C MET A 18 -13.19 5.88 20.30
N LEU A 19 -12.04 5.51 19.72
CA LEU A 19 -11.92 4.44 18.73
C LEU A 19 -11.78 3.06 19.37
N ALA A 20 -11.27 2.99 20.59
CA ALA A 20 -11.05 1.77 21.36
C ALA A 20 -12.14 1.51 22.40
N THR A 21 -13.21 2.34 22.46
CA THR A 21 -14.39 1.89 23.20
C THR A 21 -14.94 0.69 22.44
N PRO A 22 -14.75 -0.54 22.95
CA PRO A 22 -15.51 -1.64 22.44
C PRO A 22 -16.97 -1.19 22.57
N GLN A 23 -17.76 -1.34 21.50
CA GLN A 23 -19.20 -1.38 21.64
C GLN A 23 -19.46 -2.23 22.89
N PRO A 24 -20.36 -1.87 23.78
CA PRO A 24 -20.61 -2.69 24.93
C PRO A 24 -20.93 -4.09 24.40
N VAL A 25 -19.96 -4.97 24.48
CA VAL A 25 -20.21 -6.40 24.49
C VAL A 25 -21.15 -6.49 25.69
N ARG A 26 -22.45 -6.70 25.42
CA ARG A 26 -23.38 -7.11 26.45
C ARG A 26 -22.67 -8.25 27.15
N ALA A 27 -22.34 -8.04 28.40
CA ALA A 27 -21.88 -9.11 29.25
C ALA A 27 -22.87 -10.26 29.03
N GLU A 28 -22.38 -11.35 28.47
CA GLU A 28 -23.07 -12.62 28.51
C GLU A 28 -23.24 -12.93 29.98
N GLY A 29 -24.44 -12.64 30.45
CA GLY A 29 -24.95 -13.29 31.67
C GLY A 29 -25.00 -14.77 31.34
N GLU A 30 -24.16 -15.55 31.98
CA GLU A 30 -24.28 -17.00 32.04
C GLU A 30 -25.76 -17.36 32.30
N GLY A 31 -26.40 -18.07 31.32
CA GLY A 31 -27.65 -18.76 31.54
C GLY A 31 -28.92 -18.37 30.78
N ALA A 32 -28.90 -17.38 29.87
CA ALA A 32 -29.99 -17.21 28.92
C ALA A 32 -29.64 -17.95 27.62
N GLN A 33 -30.21 -19.12 27.40
CA GLN A 33 -30.32 -19.68 26.04
C GLN A 33 -30.95 -18.59 25.16
N ALA A 34 -30.16 -17.91 24.37
CA ALA A 34 -30.67 -16.94 23.42
C ALA A 34 -31.65 -17.70 22.52
N HIS A 35 -32.94 -17.36 22.62
CA HIS A 35 -33.97 -17.95 21.78
C HIS A 35 -33.67 -17.50 20.34
N LEU A 36 -33.11 -18.42 19.56
CA LEU A 36 -32.86 -18.19 18.13
C LEU A 36 -34.21 -17.93 17.46
N ARG A 37 -34.23 -16.92 16.60
CA ARG A 37 -35.43 -16.64 15.79
C ARG A 37 -35.54 -17.67 14.68
N ILE A 38 -36.66 -18.40 14.64
CA ILE A 38 -36.94 -19.34 13.56
C ILE A 38 -37.22 -18.54 12.28
N VAL A 39 -36.53 -18.91 11.21
CA VAL A 39 -36.65 -18.34 9.86
C VAL A 39 -36.77 -19.47 8.86
N ARG A 40 -37.90 -19.51 8.15
CA ARG A 40 -38.16 -20.51 7.13
C ARG A 40 -37.74 -19.97 5.76
N VAL A 41 -37.05 -20.80 4.99
CA VAL A 41 -36.62 -20.47 3.62
C VAL A 41 -37.21 -21.50 2.66
N GLN A 42 -38.04 -21.08 1.74
CA GLN A 42 -38.56 -21.92 0.66
C GLN A 42 -37.51 -22.03 -0.45
N LEU A 43 -36.97 -23.22 -0.62
CA LEU A 43 -36.13 -23.54 -1.78
C LEU A 43 -37.01 -23.69 -3.04
N LYS A 44 -36.43 -23.44 -4.20
CA LYS A 44 -37.17 -23.56 -5.46
C LYS A 44 -37.16 -24.98 -6.04
N TRP A 45 -36.25 -25.83 -5.59
CA TRP A 45 -36.06 -27.19 -6.07
C TRP A 45 -35.71 -28.17 -4.95
N LEU A 46 -35.50 -29.42 -5.31
CA LEU A 46 -35.02 -30.47 -4.42
C LEU A 46 -33.62 -30.15 -3.89
N HIS A 47 -33.25 -30.79 -2.79
CA HIS A 47 -31.92 -30.60 -2.19
C HIS A 47 -30.80 -31.04 -3.15
N GLN A 48 -29.87 -30.12 -3.43
CA GLN A 48 -28.67 -30.32 -4.26
C GLN A 48 -27.64 -29.25 -3.98
N PHE A 49 -26.46 -29.25 -4.64
CA PHE A 49 -25.40 -28.28 -4.36
C PHE A 49 -25.83 -26.83 -4.67
N GLN A 50 -26.85 -26.63 -5.48
CA GLN A 50 -27.45 -25.32 -5.79
C GLN A 50 -27.76 -24.48 -4.54
N PHE A 51 -27.98 -25.11 -3.40
CA PHE A 51 -28.28 -24.42 -2.13
C PHE A 51 -27.14 -24.52 -1.13
N ALA A 52 -25.92 -24.80 -1.57
CA ALA A 52 -24.74 -25.05 -0.75
C ALA A 52 -24.44 -23.94 0.25
N GLY A 53 -24.68 -22.67 -0.10
CA GLY A 53 -24.50 -21.55 0.81
C GLY A 53 -25.39 -21.60 2.05
N PHE A 54 -26.62 -22.09 1.91
CA PHE A 54 -27.51 -22.30 3.07
C PHE A 54 -27.01 -23.44 3.96
N TYR A 55 -26.62 -24.56 3.37
CA TYR A 55 -26.11 -25.71 4.11
C TYR A 55 -24.82 -25.37 4.86
N ALA A 56 -23.91 -24.69 4.18
CA ALA A 56 -22.67 -24.22 4.77
C ALA A 56 -22.93 -23.22 5.91
N ALA A 57 -23.85 -22.26 5.72
CA ALA A 57 -24.18 -21.29 6.77
C ALA A 57 -24.83 -21.94 8.00
N ILE A 58 -25.63 -23.00 7.81
CA ILE A 58 -26.20 -23.79 8.91
C ILE A 58 -25.11 -24.59 9.62
N ASP A 59 -24.27 -25.32 8.88
CA ASP A 59 -23.23 -26.20 9.40
C ASP A 59 -22.14 -25.42 10.15
N GLN A 60 -21.69 -24.31 9.58
CA GLN A 60 -20.68 -23.43 10.17
C GLN A 60 -21.24 -22.50 11.27
N GLY A 61 -22.54 -22.53 11.51
CA GLY A 61 -23.18 -21.74 12.55
C GLY A 61 -23.38 -20.26 12.22
N TYR A 62 -23.18 -19.82 10.98
CA TYR A 62 -23.27 -18.39 10.61
C TYR A 62 -24.67 -17.80 10.82
N PHE A 63 -25.72 -18.58 10.60
CA PHE A 63 -27.08 -18.17 10.96
C PHE A 63 -27.27 -18.08 12.46
N ARG A 64 -26.71 -19.02 13.22
CA ARG A 64 -26.79 -19.01 14.69
C ARG A 64 -26.08 -17.81 15.29
N ASP A 65 -24.88 -17.46 14.75
CA ASP A 65 -24.15 -16.26 15.13
C ASP A 65 -24.97 -14.98 14.89
N ALA A 66 -25.83 -15.01 13.84
CA ALA A 66 -26.75 -13.93 13.53
C ALA A 66 -28.07 -13.98 14.32
N GLY A 67 -28.20 -14.90 15.29
CA GLY A 67 -29.39 -15.08 16.12
C GLY A 67 -30.53 -15.81 15.41
N LEU A 68 -30.26 -16.57 14.33
CA LEU A 68 -31.26 -17.20 13.47
C LEU A 68 -31.21 -18.74 13.59
N ASP A 69 -32.38 -19.39 13.68
CA ASP A 69 -32.61 -20.82 13.44
C ASP A 69 -33.22 -20.97 12.04
N VAL A 70 -32.39 -21.17 11.03
CA VAL A 70 -32.83 -21.24 9.61
C VAL A 70 -33.29 -22.65 9.29
N ARG A 71 -34.53 -22.77 8.81
CA ARG A 71 -35.18 -24.03 8.41
C ARG A 71 -35.47 -24.00 6.92
N LEU A 72 -34.85 -24.90 6.16
CA LEU A 72 -35.06 -25.03 4.74
C LEU A 72 -36.30 -25.86 4.47
N ILE A 73 -37.15 -25.37 3.57
CA ILE A 73 -38.30 -26.10 3.05
C ILE A 73 -37.97 -26.50 1.63
N GLU A 74 -37.92 -27.79 1.37
CA GLU A 74 -37.60 -28.32 0.04
C GLU A 74 -38.64 -27.87 -0.99
N GLY A 75 -38.18 -27.57 -2.20
CA GLY A 75 -39.01 -27.21 -3.33
C GLY A 75 -39.33 -28.39 -4.24
N GLY A 76 -39.69 -28.13 -5.46
CA GLY A 76 -40.00 -29.12 -6.49
C GLY A 76 -40.82 -28.53 -7.64
N PRO A 77 -41.14 -29.32 -8.67
CA PRO A 77 -41.78 -28.83 -9.91
C PRO A 77 -43.15 -28.16 -9.67
N ASP A 78 -43.88 -28.55 -8.66
CA ASP A 78 -45.21 -28.00 -8.34
C ASP A 78 -45.20 -26.90 -7.28
N ILE A 79 -44.02 -26.49 -6.81
CA ILE A 79 -43.87 -25.47 -5.80
C ILE A 79 -43.55 -24.11 -6.44
N ASP A 80 -44.38 -23.12 -6.11
CA ASP A 80 -44.11 -21.70 -6.41
C ASP A 80 -43.58 -21.00 -5.17
N PRO A 81 -42.24 -20.73 -5.09
CA PRO A 81 -41.65 -20.07 -3.94
C PRO A 81 -42.23 -18.68 -3.67
N SER A 82 -42.55 -17.90 -4.72
CA SER A 82 -43.12 -16.56 -4.57
C SER A 82 -44.47 -16.62 -3.84
N LYS A 83 -45.31 -17.59 -4.20
CA LYS A 83 -46.57 -17.81 -3.54
C LYS A 83 -46.41 -18.27 -2.08
N VAL A 84 -45.48 -19.20 -1.82
CA VAL A 84 -45.23 -19.68 -0.43
C VAL A 84 -44.83 -18.54 0.48
N VAL A 85 -43.93 -17.64 0.02
CA VAL A 85 -43.43 -16.50 0.79
C VAL A 85 -44.51 -15.43 0.94
N THR A 86 -45.27 -15.11 -0.10
CA THR A 86 -46.31 -14.08 -0.04
C THR A 86 -47.54 -14.55 0.78
N ASP A 87 -47.79 -15.85 0.83
CA ASP A 87 -48.80 -16.46 1.72
C ASP A 87 -48.35 -16.51 3.20
N GLY A 88 -47.10 -16.09 3.52
CA GLY A 88 -46.55 -16.10 4.90
C GLY A 88 -46.18 -17.48 5.44
N ARG A 89 -46.05 -18.49 4.57
CA ARG A 89 -45.62 -19.85 4.95
C ARG A 89 -44.10 -19.96 5.11
N ALA A 90 -43.35 -19.06 4.50
CA ALA A 90 -41.92 -18.86 4.69
C ALA A 90 -41.58 -17.35 4.75
N GLU A 91 -40.54 -17.00 5.48
CA GLU A 91 -40.04 -15.62 5.58
C GLU A 91 -39.21 -15.20 4.36
N PHE A 92 -38.50 -16.15 3.77
CA PHE A 92 -37.66 -15.97 2.59
C PHE A 92 -37.89 -17.09 1.60
N GLY A 93 -37.49 -16.82 0.35
CA GLY A 93 -37.47 -17.82 -0.71
C GLY A 93 -36.28 -17.65 -1.63
N VAL A 94 -36.04 -18.68 -2.42
CA VAL A 94 -35.10 -18.65 -3.56
C VAL A 94 -35.97 -18.58 -4.82
N GLY A 95 -35.81 -17.51 -5.59
CA GLY A 95 -36.43 -17.30 -6.90
C GLY A 95 -35.40 -17.05 -7.96
N THR A 96 -35.84 -16.53 -9.10
CA THR A 96 -34.99 -16.14 -10.24
C THR A 96 -35.33 -14.73 -10.69
N SER A 97 -34.87 -14.32 -11.88
CA SER A 97 -35.27 -13.06 -12.49
C SER A 97 -36.78 -12.94 -12.74
N SER A 98 -37.52 -14.06 -12.75
CA SER A 98 -38.98 -14.09 -12.84
C SER A 98 -39.71 -13.35 -11.71
N LEU A 99 -39.04 -13.11 -10.56
CA LEU A 99 -39.55 -12.26 -9.47
C LEU A 99 -40.02 -10.86 -9.96
N ILE A 100 -39.45 -10.34 -11.07
CA ILE A 100 -39.94 -9.11 -11.72
C ILE A 100 -41.36 -9.29 -12.26
N LEU A 101 -41.65 -10.45 -12.85
CA LEU A 101 -42.99 -10.78 -13.36
C LEU A 101 -44.02 -10.87 -12.25
N ASP A 102 -43.61 -11.45 -11.11
CA ASP A 102 -44.45 -11.51 -9.92
C ASP A 102 -44.72 -10.11 -9.36
N ARG A 103 -43.68 -9.28 -9.31
CA ARG A 103 -43.85 -7.85 -8.97
C ARG A 103 -44.82 -7.12 -9.92
N ALA A 104 -44.71 -7.41 -11.24
CA ALA A 104 -45.59 -6.84 -12.23
C ALA A 104 -47.07 -7.29 -12.09
N LYS A 105 -47.31 -8.48 -11.57
CA LYS A 105 -48.65 -9.01 -11.19
C LYS A 105 -49.13 -8.48 -9.84
N GLY A 106 -48.38 -7.59 -9.16
CA GLY A 106 -48.76 -7.00 -7.89
C GLY A 106 -48.30 -7.80 -6.65
N GLN A 107 -47.53 -8.85 -6.79
CA GLN A 107 -47.00 -9.60 -5.67
C GLN A 107 -46.00 -8.73 -4.90
N PRO A 108 -46.05 -8.68 -3.55
CA PRO A 108 -45.19 -7.80 -2.75
C PRO A 108 -43.79 -8.40 -2.54
N VAL A 109 -43.13 -8.87 -3.60
CA VAL A 109 -41.81 -9.48 -3.53
C VAL A 109 -40.69 -8.44 -3.62
N VAL A 110 -39.61 -8.69 -2.85
CA VAL A 110 -38.39 -7.87 -2.78
C VAL A 110 -37.18 -8.78 -2.94
N ALA A 111 -36.34 -8.53 -3.94
CA ALA A 111 -35.09 -9.23 -4.14
C ALA A 111 -34.05 -8.75 -3.12
N VAL A 112 -33.35 -9.68 -2.45
CA VAL A 112 -32.42 -9.41 -1.34
C VAL A 112 -30.96 -9.63 -1.75
N ALA A 113 -30.67 -10.70 -2.50
CA ALA A 113 -29.33 -11.01 -2.98
C ALA A 113 -29.38 -11.92 -4.21
N ALA A 114 -28.73 -11.54 -5.30
CA ALA A 114 -28.53 -12.41 -6.45
C ALA A 114 -27.32 -13.31 -6.23
N ILE A 115 -27.54 -14.58 -6.02
CA ILE A 115 -26.48 -15.57 -5.79
C ILE A 115 -25.83 -15.95 -7.11
N LEU A 116 -26.63 -16.35 -8.10
CA LEU A 116 -26.14 -16.64 -9.45
C LEU A 116 -26.19 -15.38 -10.29
N GLN A 117 -25.03 -14.90 -10.71
CA GLN A 117 -24.96 -13.73 -11.59
C GLN A 117 -25.50 -14.01 -12.98
N HIS A 118 -25.54 -15.28 -13.38
CA HIS A 118 -26.08 -15.72 -14.65
C HIS A 118 -27.13 -16.81 -14.43
N SER A 119 -28.20 -16.77 -15.23
CA SER A 119 -29.21 -17.81 -15.19
C SER A 119 -28.66 -19.13 -15.77
N PRO A 120 -28.88 -20.24 -15.07
CA PRO A 120 -28.50 -21.57 -15.55
C PRO A 120 -29.42 -22.12 -16.63
N PHE A 121 -30.56 -21.50 -16.89
CA PHE A 121 -31.54 -21.99 -17.88
C PHE A 121 -31.00 -21.96 -19.30
N VAL A 122 -30.99 -23.11 -19.95
CA VAL A 122 -30.69 -23.28 -21.37
C VAL A 122 -31.66 -24.30 -22.00
N LEU A 123 -31.66 -24.35 -23.30
CA LEU A 123 -32.43 -25.35 -24.04
C LEU A 123 -31.49 -26.45 -24.53
N ALA A 124 -31.75 -27.70 -24.17
CA ALA A 124 -31.15 -28.88 -24.81
C ALA A 124 -32.03 -29.30 -25.98
N VAL A 125 -31.40 -29.52 -27.10
CA VAL A 125 -32.08 -29.87 -28.38
C VAL A 125 -31.50 -31.15 -28.91
N ARG A 126 -32.34 -32.02 -29.39
CA ARG A 126 -31.94 -33.24 -30.06
C ARG A 126 -31.29 -32.91 -31.42
N PRO A 127 -30.07 -33.42 -31.72
CA PRO A 127 -29.32 -33.01 -32.93
C PRO A 127 -30.00 -33.32 -34.24
N ASP A 128 -30.80 -34.41 -34.28
CA ASP A 128 -31.54 -34.85 -35.47
C ASP A 128 -32.92 -34.20 -35.64
N ALA A 129 -33.31 -33.28 -34.71
CA ALA A 129 -34.58 -32.60 -34.80
C ALA A 129 -34.62 -31.49 -35.86
N GLY A 130 -33.48 -31.06 -36.39
CA GLY A 130 -33.43 -29.98 -37.39
C GLY A 130 -33.73 -28.59 -36.80
N ILE A 131 -33.43 -28.42 -35.53
CA ILE A 131 -33.63 -27.16 -34.78
C ILE A 131 -32.28 -26.49 -34.58
N ASP A 132 -31.91 -25.51 -35.40
CA ASP A 132 -30.64 -24.78 -35.32
C ASP A 132 -30.80 -23.44 -34.59
N SER A 133 -32.04 -22.97 -34.45
CA SER A 133 -32.35 -21.70 -33.75
C SER A 133 -33.73 -21.80 -33.08
N PRO A 134 -34.05 -20.90 -32.14
CA PRO A 134 -35.38 -20.86 -31.50
C PRO A 134 -36.55 -20.75 -32.48
N LYS A 135 -36.35 -20.15 -33.66
CA LYS A 135 -37.40 -20.04 -34.70
C LYS A 135 -37.81 -21.40 -35.27
N ASP A 136 -36.91 -22.35 -35.27
CA ASP A 136 -37.12 -23.68 -35.85
C ASP A 136 -37.92 -24.59 -34.92
N LEU A 137 -38.22 -24.15 -33.69
CA LEU A 137 -39.08 -24.88 -32.76
C LEU A 137 -40.54 -25.07 -33.26
N GLN A 138 -40.94 -24.31 -34.29
CA GLN A 138 -42.27 -24.41 -34.83
C GLN A 138 -42.56 -25.83 -35.34
N GLY A 139 -43.62 -26.48 -34.86
CA GLY A 139 -44.01 -27.85 -35.18
C GLY A 139 -43.34 -28.90 -34.30
N HIS A 140 -42.35 -28.56 -33.53
CA HIS A 140 -41.61 -29.43 -32.64
C HIS A 140 -42.20 -29.48 -31.25
N SER A 141 -41.77 -30.47 -30.45
CA SER A 141 -42.11 -30.61 -29.05
C SER A 141 -41.06 -30.02 -28.16
N LEU A 142 -41.51 -29.23 -27.20
CA LEU A 142 -40.67 -28.61 -26.17
C LEU A 142 -41.20 -29.00 -24.78
N MET A 143 -40.39 -29.71 -24.02
CA MET A 143 -40.59 -29.97 -22.61
C MET A 143 -40.03 -28.80 -21.82
N LEU A 144 -40.90 -28.10 -21.08
CA LEU A 144 -40.54 -26.88 -20.38
C LEU A 144 -40.83 -27.02 -18.89
N GLU A 145 -39.85 -26.66 -18.09
CA GLU A 145 -39.99 -26.57 -16.63
C GLU A 145 -40.96 -25.47 -16.23
N ALA A 146 -41.70 -25.66 -15.16
CA ALA A 146 -42.47 -24.60 -14.54
C ALA A 146 -41.54 -23.45 -14.13
N HIS A 147 -42.01 -22.21 -14.28
CA HIS A 147 -41.23 -21.01 -13.93
C HIS A 147 -39.94 -20.79 -14.76
N ALA A 148 -39.80 -21.40 -15.97
CA ALA A 148 -38.71 -21.13 -16.91
C ALA A 148 -38.95 -19.83 -17.72
N ASP A 149 -39.39 -18.77 -17.07
CA ASP A 149 -39.79 -17.51 -17.71
C ASP A 149 -38.64 -16.86 -18.46
N GLU A 150 -37.41 -16.97 -17.96
CA GLU A 150 -36.20 -16.47 -18.64
C GLU A 150 -36.00 -17.15 -19.99
N LEU A 151 -36.23 -18.46 -20.04
CA LEU A 151 -36.11 -19.23 -21.27
C LEU A 151 -37.26 -18.89 -22.24
N LEU A 152 -38.50 -18.74 -21.72
CA LEU A 152 -39.63 -18.26 -22.52
C LEU A 152 -39.39 -16.87 -23.12
N ALA A 153 -38.81 -15.96 -22.35
CA ALA A 153 -38.44 -14.64 -22.82
C ALA A 153 -37.40 -14.75 -23.96
N TYR A 154 -36.35 -15.56 -23.75
CA TYR A 154 -35.35 -15.82 -24.78
C TYR A 154 -35.95 -16.33 -26.06
N LEU A 155 -36.79 -17.37 -26.00
CA LEU A 155 -37.44 -17.95 -27.18
C LEU A 155 -38.27 -16.91 -27.96
N ARG A 156 -39.06 -16.10 -27.26
CA ARG A 156 -39.86 -15.01 -27.86
C ARG A 156 -38.97 -13.92 -28.48
N LEU A 157 -37.93 -13.51 -27.78
CA LEU A 157 -37.01 -12.47 -28.26
C LEU A 157 -36.24 -12.95 -29.51
N GLN A 158 -35.98 -14.25 -29.61
CA GLN A 158 -35.36 -14.87 -30.80
C GLN A 158 -36.38 -15.21 -31.89
N GLY A 159 -37.65 -14.85 -31.73
CA GLY A 159 -38.68 -14.96 -32.76
C GLY A 159 -39.34 -16.38 -32.87
N ALA A 160 -39.23 -17.19 -31.81
CA ALA A 160 -39.98 -18.46 -31.76
C ALA A 160 -41.51 -18.19 -31.71
N ASN A 161 -42.27 -18.89 -32.58
CA ASN A 161 -43.73 -18.85 -32.54
C ASN A 161 -44.24 -19.95 -31.58
N LEU A 162 -44.29 -19.60 -30.28
CA LEU A 162 -44.67 -20.58 -29.23
C LEU A 162 -46.09 -21.14 -29.40
N ALA A 163 -47.00 -20.45 -30.10
CA ALA A 163 -48.34 -20.98 -30.41
C ALA A 163 -48.33 -22.20 -31.36
N LYS A 164 -47.23 -22.37 -32.08
CA LYS A 164 -47.00 -23.52 -32.98
C LYS A 164 -46.02 -24.58 -32.42
N VAL A 165 -45.60 -24.41 -31.17
CA VAL A 165 -44.76 -25.38 -30.44
C VAL A 165 -45.64 -26.28 -29.58
N ARG A 166 -45.42 -27.58 -29.64
CA ARG A 166 -46.12 -28.50 -28.75
C ARG A 166 -45.45 -28.47 -27.35
N MET A 167 -45.99 -27.64 -26.50
CA MET A 167 -45.51 -27.50 -25.11
C MET A 167 -45.90 -28.71 -24.28
N LEU A 168 -44.95 -29.31 -23.60
CA LEU A 168 -45.14 -30.44 -22.68
C LEU A 168 -44.63 -30.03 -21.28
N PRO A 169 -45.30 -30.47 -20.20
CA PRO A 169 -44.77 -30.28 -18.84
C PRO A 169 -43.49 -31.10 -18.68
N HIS A 170 -42.55 -30.57 -17.92
CA HIS A 170 -41.29 -31.26 -17.63
C HIS A 170 -41.57 -32.50 -16.79
N SER A 171 -41.09 -33.66 -17.25
CA SER A 171 -41.31 -34.92 -16.55
C SER A 171 -40.35 -35.14 -15.36
N GLY A 172 -39.28 -34.38 -15.28
CA GLY A 172 -38.16 -34.64 -14.36
C GLY A 172 -37.15 -35.66 -14.87
N ASP A 173 -37.38 -36.21 -16.09
CA ASP A 173 -36.50 -37.23 -16.69
C ASP A 173 -35.93 -36.73 -18.02
N ILE A 174 -34.66 -36.43 -18.06
CA ILE A 174 -33.99 -35.89 -19.26
C ILE A 174 -33.85 -36.93 -20.38
N ARG A 175 -34.04 -38.23 -20.08
CA ARG A 175 -34.08 -39.31 -21.10
C ARG A 175 -35.22 -39.14 -22.10
N ASP A 176 -36.24 -38.33 -21.77
CA ASP A 176 -37.29 -37.96 -22.71
C ASP A 176 -36.74 -37.28 -23.98
N LEU A 177 -35.54 -36.66 -23.90
CA LEU A 177 -34.86 -36.07 -25.06
C LEU A 177 -34.37 -37.10 -26.06
N GLU A 178 -34.26 -38.40 -25.73
CA GLU A 178 -33.85 -39.42 -26.67
C GLU A 178 -34.91 -39.66 -27.79
N ASN A 179 -36.19 -39.69 -27.44
CA ASN A 179 -37.23 -40.08 -28.40
C ASN A 179 -38.62 -39.52 -28.14
N ARG A 180 -38.86 -38.79 -27.04
CA ARG A 180 -40.17 -38.28 -26.66
C ARG A 180 -40.36 -36.80 -26.97
N VAL A 181 -39.31 -36.02 -26.86
CA VAL A 181 -39.32 -34.58 -27.09
C VAL A 181 -38.17 -34.17 -27.98
N ASP A 182 -38.35 -33.07 -28.73
CA ASP A 182 -37.31 -32.55 -29.63
C ASP A 182 -36.39 -31.57 -28.91
N ALA A 183 -36.91 -30.91 -27.86
CA ALA A 183 -36.17 -29.98 -27.02
C ALA A 183 -36.68 -30.01 -25.58
N ALA A 184 -35.79 -29.70 -24.61
CA ALA A 184 -36.12 -29.63 -23.20
C ALA A 184 -35.41 -28.43 -22.55
N SER A 185 -36.09 -27.75 -21.61
CA SER A 185 -35.43 -26.83 -20.69
C SER A 185 -34.58 -27.62 -19.73
N ILE A 186 -33.39 -27.14 -19.49
CA ILE A 186 -32.44 -27.74 -18.55
C ILE A 186 -31.67 -26.63 -17.78
N TYR A 187 -31.13 -27.03 -16.63
CA TYR A 187 -30.17 -26.26 -15.90
C TYR A 187 -28.74 -26.69 -16.25
N THR A 188 -27.88 -25.74 -16.62
CA THR A 188 -26.46 -26.06 -16.92
C THR A 188 -25.74 -26.70 -15.74
N THR A 189 -26.26 -26.56 -14.54
CA THR A 189 -25.70 -27.12 -13.30
C THR A 189 -26.15 -28.57 -13.03
N ASP A 190 -27.17 -29.10 -13.71
CA ASP A 190 -27.78 -30.37 -13.37
C ASP A 190 -27.78 -31.34 -14.56
N GLU A 191 -28.75 -31.23 -15.48
CA GLU A 191 -29.02 -32.20 -16.53
C GLU A 191 -27.87 -32.47 -17.52
N PRO A 192 -26.94 -31.53 -17.79
CA PRO A 192 -25.79 -31.85 -18.64
C PRO A 192 -24.92 -32.99 -18.11
N TYR A 193 -24.81 -33.14 -16.77
CA TYR A 193 -24.14 -34.30 -16.18
C TYR A 193 -24.82 -35.60 -16.54
N GLU A 194 -26.15 -35.65 -16.52
CA GLU A 194 -26.93 -36.83 -16.86
C GLU A 194 -26.87 -37.14 -18.36
N LEU A 195 -27.04 -36.09 -19.20
CA LEU A 195 -26.91 -36.22 -20.66
C LEU A 195 -25.55 -36.80 -21.06
N LEU A 196 -24.46 -36.34 -20.45
CA LEU A 196 -23.11 -36.84 -20.68
C LEU A 196 -22.95 -38.30 -20.19
N THR A 197 -23.44 -38.60 -18.98
CA THR A 197 -23.33 -39.94 -18.37
C THR A 197 -24.13 -40.99 -19.15
N LEU A 198 -25.32 -40.61 -19.58
CA LEU A 198 -26.20 -41.46 -20.38
C LEU A 198 -25.82 -41.49 -21.88
N LYS A 199 -24.87 -40.64 -22.28
CA LYS A 199 -24.43 -40.48 -23.68
C LYS A 199 -25.58 -40.09 -24.63
N ILE A 200 -26.50 -39.25 -24.14
CA ILE A 200 -27.62 -38.72 -24.95
C ILE A 200 -27.08 -37.58 -25.82
N PRO A 201 -27.13 -37.72 -27.16
CA PRO A 201 -26.69 -36.66 -28.07
C PRO A 201 -27.57 -35.43 -27.92
N HIS A 202 -26.96 -34.26 -27.74
CA HIS A 202 -27.70 -32.99 -27.57
C HIS A 202 -26.88 -31.79 -28.06
N MET A 203 -27.57 -30.72 -28.39
CA MET A 203 -27.02 -29.39 -28.62
C MET A 203 -27.60 -28.46 -27.56
N ILE A 204 -26.81 -27.45 -27.15
CA ILE A 204 -27.23 -26.47 -26.15
C ILE A 204 -27.48 -25.12 -26.84
N MET A 205 -28.66 -24.57 -26.67
CA MET A 205 -29.00 -23.17 -27.02
C MET A 205 -29.09 -22.33 -25.75
N SER A 206 -28.16 -21.42 -25.62
CA SER A 206 -28.07 -20.55 -24.43
C SER A 206 -28.55 -19.13 -24.69
N PRO A 207 -29.39 -18.55 -23.83
CA PRO A 207 -29.75 -17.15 -23.88
C PRO A 207 -28.54 -16.22 -23.95
N ARG A 208 -27.47 -16.52 -23.22
CA ARG A 208 -26.23 -15.72 -23.18
C ARG A 208 -25.53 -15.66 -24.55
N SER A 209 -25.60 -16.71 -25.35
CA SER A 209 -25.06 -16.70 -26.72
C SER A 209 -25.78 -15.68 -27.62
N ALA A 210 -27.03 -15.37 -27.30
CA ALA A 210 -27.84 -14.33 -27.95
C ALA A 210 -27.75 -12.95 -27.25
N LYS A 211 -26.81 -12.76 -26.31
CA LYS A 211 -26.64 -11.54 -25.47
C LYS A 211 -27.87 -11.24 -24.61
N ILE A 212 -28.62 -12.27 -24.25
CA ILE A 212 -29.74 -12.20 -23.30
C ILE A 212 -29.25 -12.83 -22.01
N ASP A 213 -29.19 -12.05 -20.94
CA ASP A 213 -28.59 -12.48 -19.70
C ASP A 213 -29.44 -12.06 -18.51
N PHE A 214 -29.83 -13.05 -17.73
CA PHE A 214 -30.67 -12.91 -16.55
C PHE A 214 -29.88 -13.25 -15.29
N TYR A 215 -30.31 -12.75 -14.13
CA TYR A 215 -29.87 -13.33 -12.87
C TYR A 215 -30.49 -14.73 -12.68
N GLY A 216 -29.72 -15.63 -12.11
CA GLY A 216 -30.25 -16.93 -11.65
C GLY A 216 -30.79 -16.83 -10.22
N ASP A 217 -30.40 -17.78 -9.38
CA ASP A 217 -30.89 -17.88 -8.01
C ASP A 217 -30.71 -16.60 -7.21
N THR A 218 -31.83 -16.11 -6.71
CA THR A 218 -31.95 -14.85 -5.98
C THR A 218 -32.70 -15.07 -4.68
N LEU A 219 -32.06 -14.73 -3.55
CA LEU A 219 -32.76 -14.66 -2.26
C LEU A 219 -33.78 -13.52 -2.32
N PHE A 220 -35.00 -13.78 -1.90
CA PHE A 220 -36.06 -12.77 -1.83
C PHE A 220 -36.92 -12.90 -0.58
N THR A 221 -37.68 -11.85 -0.30
CA THR A 221 -38.67 -11.79 0.78
C THR A 221 -39.88 -10.94 0.38
N THR A 222 -40.77 -10.62 1.33
CA THR A 222 -41.88 -9.69 1.09
C THR A 222 -41.51 -8.25 1.39
N SER A 223 -42.19 -7.29 0.75
CA SER A 223 -42.08 -5.86 1.07
C SER A 223 -42.40 -5.58 2.55
N ALA A 224 -43.41 -6.26 3.09
CA ALA A 224 -43.79 -6.12 4.48
C ALA A 224 -42.66 -6.50 5.45
N LEU A 225 -41.96 -7.63 5.21
CA LEU A 225 -40.84 -8.04 6.05
C LEU A 225 -39.62 -7.13 5.85
N ALA A 226 -39.34 -6.74 4.62
CA ALA A 226 -38.22 -5.85 4.30
C ALA A 226 -38.38 -4.46 4.97
N GLU A 227 -39.60 -3.97 5.11
CA GLU A 227 -39.90 -2.68 5.74
C GLU A 227 -39.99 -2.78 7.28
N SER A 228 -40.64 -3.84 7.81
CA SER A 228 -40.87 -3.98 9.26
C SER A 228 -39.64 -4.43 10.01
N ASP A 229 -38.79 -5.26 9.39
CA ASP A 229 -37.60 -5.81 10.03
C ASP A 229 -36.40 -5.89 9.06
N PRO A 230 -35.88 -4.74 8.63
CA PRO A 230 -34.71 -4.71 7.73
C PRO A 230 -33.44 -5.28 8.38
N ALA A 231 -33.38 -5.34 9.71
CA ALA A 231 -32.25 -5.95 10.43
C ALA A 231 -32.22 -7.47 10.24
N LEU A 232 -33.38 -8.12 10.32
CA LEU A 232 -33.51 -9.55 10.02
C LEU A 232 -33.08 -9.84 8.58
N VAL A 233 -33.55 -9.03 7.61
CA VAL A 233 -33.24 -9.24 6.20
C VAL A 233 -31.73 -9.11 5.94
N ARG A 234 -31.06 -8.12 6.56
CA ARG A 234 -29.60 -7.99 6.50
C ARG A 234 -28.90 -9.19 7.13
N SER A 235 -29.29 -9.58 8.34
CA SER A 235 -28.67 -10.70 9.06
C SER A 235 -28.78 -12.00 8.27
N MET A 236 -29.94 -12.25 7.67
CA MET A 236 -30.16 -13.42 6.80
C MET A 236 -29.28 -13.39 5.56
N ARG A 237 -29.25 -12.26 4.86
CA ARG A 237 -28.41 -12.06 3.66
C ARG A 237 -26.93 -12.24 3.97
N ASP A 238 -26.43 -11.56 5.00
CA ASP A 238 -25.01 -11.52 5.31
C ASP A 238 -24.50 -12.90 5.78
N ALA A 239 -25.30 -13.63 6.55
CA ALA A 239 -24.98 -15.00 6.93
C ALA A 239 -24.99 -15.96 5.72
N LEU A 240 -25.94 -15.79 4.79
CA LEU A 240 -25.97 -16.58 3.55
C LEU A 240 -24.76 -16.28 2.66
N ILE A 241 -24.36 -15.02 2.52
CA ILE A 241 -23.16 -14.63 1.75
C ILE A 241 -21.90 -15.27 2.35
N ARG A 242 -21.76 -15.27 3.68
CA ARG A 242 -20.67 -15.99 4.37
C ARG A 242 -20.71 -17.49 4.08
N GLY A 243 -21.90 -18.08 4.08
CA GLY A 243 -22.10 -19.50 3.75
C GLY A 243 -21.65 -19.83 2.32
N TRP A 244 -22.00 -18.98 1.35
CA TRP A 244 -21.54 -19.15 -0.03
C TRP A 244 -20.03 -18.96 -0.18
N GLY A 245 -19.43 -17.97 0.50
CA GLY A 245 -17.98 -17.83 0.54
C GLY A 245 -17.30 -19.10 1.02
N TYR A 246 -17.77 -19.66 2.16
CA TYR A 246 -17.25 -20.92 2.67
C TYR A 246 -17.44 -22.08 1.68
N ALA A 247 -18.62 -22.19 1.05
CA ALA A 247 -18.93 -23.26 0.11
C ALA A 247 -18.01 -23.23 -1.14
N LEU A 248 -17.68 -22.04 -1.62
CA LEU A 248 -16.75 -21.86 -2.75
C LEU A 248 -15.30 -22.19 -2.38
N ASP A 249 -14.88 -21.84 -1.16
CA ASP A 249 -13.51 -22.08 -0.69
C ASP A 249 -13.29 -23.54 -0.25
N HIS A 250 -14.37 -24.25 0.12
CA HIS A 250 -14.33 -25.60 0.68
C HIS A 250 -15.25 -26.59 -0.06
N GLN A 251 -15.33 -26.48 -1.42
CA GLN A 251 -16.26 -27.24 -2.25
C GLN A 251 -16.32 -28.72 -1.90
N GLY A 252 -15.18 -29.42 -1.83
CA GLY A 252 -15.15 -30.84 -1.53
C GLY A 252 -15.71 -31.23 -0.15
N ALA A 253 -15.60 -30.36 0.84
CA ALA A 253 -16.23 -30.58 2.16
C ALA A 253 -17.74 -30.37 2.09
N VAL A 254 -18.18 -29.33 1.38
CA VAL A 254 -19.60 -29.01 1.24
C VAL A 254 -20.32 -30.01 0.32
N VAL A 255 -19.66 -30.50 -0.73
CA VAL A 255 -20.17 -31.62 -1.55
C VAL A 255 -20.49 -32.84 -0.68
N ARG A 256 -19.58 -33.22 0.23
CA ARG A 256 -19.83 -34.31 1.18
C ARG A 256 -20.96 -33.98 2.14
N LEU A 257 -20.98 -32.75 2.70
CA LEU A 257 -22.06 -32.29 3.57
C LEU A 257 -23.43 -32.39 2.90
N VAL A 258 -23.55 -31.98 1.63
CA VAL A 258 -24.78 -32.07 0.85
C VAL A 258 -25.18 -33.52 0.63
N HIS A 259 -24.24 -34.37 0.19
CA HIS A 259 -24.49 -35.81 0.01
C HIS A 259 -24.95 -36.47 1.30
N ASP A 260 -24.23 -36.28 2.40
CA ASP A 260 -24.48 -37.03 3.63
C ASP A 260 -25.76 -36.61 4.36
N LYS A 261 -26.11 -35.31 4.30
CA LYS A 261 -27.23 -34.77 5.09
C LYS A 261 -28.49 -34.42 4.30
N TYR A 262 -28.34 -33.98 3.04
CA TYR A 262 -29.44 -33.36 2.30
C TYR A 262 -29.83 -34.12 1.04
N ALA A 263 -28.89 -34.66 0.29
CA ALA A 263 -29.15 -35.31 -1.00
C ALA A 263 -28.39 -36.65 -1.15
N PRO A 264 -28.64 -37.66 -0.30
CA PRO A 264 -27.90 -38.92 -0.33
C PRO A 264 -28.14 -39.75 -1.60
N SER A 265 -29.16 -39.43 -2.36
CA SER A 265 -29.44 -40.06 -3.66
C SER A 265 -28.56 -39.58 -4.80
N LEU A 266 -27.96 -38.36 -4.67
CA LEU A 266 -27.08 -37.80 -5.69
C LEU A 266 -25.64 -38.28 -5.47
N SER A 267 -24.96 -38.65 -6.55
CA SER A 267 -23.55 -39.06 -6.45
C SER A 267 -22.64 -37.88 -6.15
N LEU A 268 -21.52 -38.13 -5.45
CA LEU A 268 -20.52 -37.10 -5.16
C LEU A 268 -19.98 -36.48 -6.46
N LEU A 269 -19.89 -37.22 -7.55
CA LEU A 269 -19.45 -36.72 -8.86
C LEU A 269 -20.45 -35.74 -9.47
N LYS A 270 -21.76 -36.02 -9.34
CA LYS A 270 -22.81 -35.08 -9.78
C LYS A 270 -22.77 -33.80 -8.96
N LEU A 271 -22.71 -33.92 -7.65
CA LEU A 271 -22.62 -32.75 -6.75
C LEU A 271 -21.34 -31.92 -6.99
N GLN A 272 -20.22 -32.56 -7.34
CA GLN A 272 -19.00 -31.82 -7.70
C GLN A 272 -19.15 -31.09 -9.04
N PHE A 273 -19.79 -31.74 -10.03
CA PHE A 273 -20.12 -31.09 -11.31
C PHE A 273 -21.00 -29.84 -11.08
N GLU A 274 -22.06 -29.97 -10.26
CA GLU A 274 -22.91 -28.84 -9.87
C GLU A 274 -22.08 -27.71 -9.21
N ALA A 275 -21.17 -28.06 -8.29
CA ALA A 275 -20.33 -27.10 -7.60
C ALA A 275 -19.45 -26.28 -8.56
N ASP A 276 -18.86 -26.96 -9.55
CA ASP A 276 -17.99 -26.34 -10.53
C ASP A 276 -18.77 -25.40 -11.47
N GLU A 277 -19.95 -25.80 -11.91
CA GLU A 277 -20.81 -24.98 -12.76
C GLU A 277 -21.40 -23.77 -11.98
N ILE A 278 -21.80 -23.96 -10.73
CA ILE A 278 -22.31 -22.89 -9.88
C ILE A 278 -21.24 -21.82 -9.65
N ARG A 279 -19.99 -22.22 -9.39
CA ARG A 279 -18.87 -21.26 -9.29
C ARG A 279 -18.77 -20.36 -10.53
N ARG A 280 -18.92 -20.93 -11.73
CA ARG A 280 -18.89 -20.19 -13.00
C ARG A 280 -20.07 -19.22 -13.13
N LEU A 281 -21.27 -19.65 -12.72
CA LEU A 281 -22.48 -18.82 -12.80
C LEU A 281 -22.52 -17.71 -11.74
N MET A 282 -21.87 -17.92 -10.62
CA MET A 282 -21.74 -16.90 -9.57
C MET A 282 -20.79 -15.78 -9.96
N ASP A 283 -19.80 -16.05 -10.82
CA ASP A 283 -18.75 -15.11 -11.22
C ASP A 283 -18.05 -14.46 -10.01
N ALA A 284 -17.86 -15.26 -8.95
CA ALA A 284 -17.47 -14.79 -7.61
C ALA A 284 -16.06 -14.19 -7.56
N ASP A 285 -15.23 -14.47 -8.54
CA ASP A 285 -13.88 -13.90 -8.66
C ASP A 285 -13.92 -12.44 -9.16
N LEU A 286 -15.02 -12.02 -9.83
CA LEU A 286 -15.20 -10.70 -10.42
C LEU A 286 -16.29 -9.88 -9.73
N VAL A 287 -17.31 -10.54 -9.17
CA VAL A 287 -18.49 -9.90 -8.57
C VAL A 287 -18.68 -10.37 -7.13
N ALA A 288 -18.92 -9.43 -6.21
CA ALA A 288 -19.22 -9.77 -4.83
C ALA A 288 -20.47 -10.66 -4.75
N ILE A 289 -20.40 -11.73 -3.95
CA ILE A 289 -21.52 -12.65 -3.75
C ILE A 289 -22.75 -11.87 -3.27
N GLY A 290 -23.89 -12.12 -3.88
CA GLY A 290 -25.13 -11.44 -3.54
C GLY A 290 -25.34 -10.08 -4.17
N TYR A 291 -24.36 -9.57 -4.93
CA TYR A 291 -24.47 -8.26 -5.57
C TYR A 291 -25.60 -8.19 -6.61
N MET A 292 -26.34 -7.10 -6.56
CA MET A 292 -27.42 -6.77 -7.50
C MET A 292 -27.20 -5.38 -8.12
N ASN A 293 -27.13 -5.32 -9.44
CA ASN A 293 -27.03 -4.04 -10.15
C ASN A 293 -28.44 -3.54 -10.53
N PRO A 294 -28.90 -2.38 -10.04
CA PRO A 294 -30.23 -1.85 -10.37
C PRO A 294 -30.44 -1.61 -11.87
N LYS A 295 -29.41 -1.20 -12.61
CA LYS A 295 -29.49 -1.02 -14.06
C LYS A 295 -29.66 -2.35 -14.80
N ARG A 296 -29.04 -3.42 -14.30
CA ARG A 296 -29.22 -4.75 -14.89
C ARG A 296 -30.64 -5.28 -14.65
N TRP A 297 -31.21 -5.06 -13.47
CA TRP A 297 -32.62 -5.38 -13.21
C TRP A 297 -33.56 -4.60 -14.12
N GLN A 298 -33.28 -3.32 -14.42
CA GLN A 298 -34.02 -2.54 -15.41
C GLN A 298 -33.91 -3.13 -16.83
N ALA A 299 -32.70 -3.56 -17.24
CA ALA A 299 -32.49 -4.21 -18.54
C ALA A 299 -33.24 -5.55 -18.63
N ILE A 300 -33.23 -6.35 -17.55
CA ILE A 300 -34.01 -7.60 -17.47
C ILE A 300 -35.51 -7.30 -17.61
N ALA A 301 -36.02 -6.29 -16.92
CA ALA A 301 -37.42 -5.87 -17.07
C ALA A 301 -37.75 -5.48 -18.52
N GLN A 302 -36.85 -4.74 -19.19
CA GLN A 302 -37.02 -4.40 -20.62
C GLN A 302 -37.03 -5.63 -21.52
N GLN A 303 -36.24 -6.66 -21.22
CA GLN A 303 -36.28 -7.91 -21.97
C GLN A 303 -37.66 -8.60 -21.84
N PHE A 304 -38.19 -8.71 -20.62
CA PHE A 304 -39.54 -9.26 -20.39
C PHE A 304 -40.65 -8.42 -21.05
N GLN A 305 -40.53 -7.09 -21.00
CA GLN A 305 -41.45 -6.20 -21.70
C GLN A 305 -41.40 -6.41 -23.22
N THR A 306 -40.22 -6.49 -23.80
CA THR A 306 -40.03 -6.73 -25.25
C THR A 306 -40.53 -8.11 -25.66
N ALA A 307 -40.38 -9.10 -24.79
CA ALA A 307 -40.93 -10.44 -24.97
C ALA A 307 -42.47 -10.50 -24.79
N GLY A 308 -43.11 -9.37 -24.44
CA GLY A 308 -44.54 -9.30 -24.20
C GLY A 308 -45.02 -10.03 -22.96
N MET A 309 -44.16 -10.19 -21.96
CA MET A 309 -44.45 -10.93 -20.71
C MET A 309 -44.85 -10.03 -19.55
N MET A 310 -44.64 -8.72 -19.67
CA MET A 310 -45.04 -7.75 -18.64
C MET A 310 -45.45 -6.39 -19.27
N PRO A 311 -46.29 -5.59 -18.60
CA PRO A 311 -46.62 -4.24 -19.02
C PRO A 311 -45.39 -3.30 -19.02
N ARG A 312 -45.41 -2.23 -19.85
CA ARG A 312 -44.30 -1.28 -19.99
C ARG A 312 -44.15 -0.29 -18.82
N ASP A 313 -45.21 -0.09 -18.07
CA ASP A 313 -45.36 0.94 -17.03
C ASP A 313 -45.09 0.43 -15.59
N VAL A 314 -44.55 -0.79 -15.45
CA VAL A 314 -44.25 -1.38 -14.14
C VAL A 314 -43.05 -0.70 -13.49
N SER A 315 -43.26 -0.14 -12.31
CA SER A 315 -42.20 0.46 -11.52
C SER A 315 -41.44 -0.58 -10.70
N LEU A 316 -40.11 -0.59 -10.78
CA LEU A 316 -39.23 -1.38 -9.95
C LEU A 316 -38.85 -0.70 -8.61
N LYS A 317 -39.51 0.41 -8.26
CA LYS A 317 -39.28 1.09 -6.97
C LYS A 317 -39.64 0.15 -5.84
N GLY A 318 -38.68 -0.05 -4.91
CA GLY A 318 -38.84 -0.96 -3.76
C GLY A 318 -38.82 -2.47 -4.13
N PHE A 319 -38.39 -2.81 -5.36
CA PHE A 319 -38.19 -4.21 -5.75
C PHE A 319 -36.86 -4.76 -5.22
N LEU A 320 -35.83 -3.94 -5.16
CA LEU A 320 -34.56 -4.32 -4.56
C LEU A 320 -34.54 -3.93 -3.09
N PHE A 321 -34.06 -4.84 -2.22
CA PHE A 321 -33.83 -4.52 -0.84
C PHE A 321 -32.77 -3.41 -0.76
N ASP A 322 -33.22 -2.26 -0.33
CA ASP A 322 -32.35 -1.13 -0.02
C ASP A 322 -32.00 -1.16 1.46
N GLU A 323 -30.76 -1.22 1.78
CA GLU A 323 -30.26 -1.17 3.17
C GLU A 323 -30.63 0.14 3.88
N GLY A 324 -31.48 0.99 3.21
CA GLY A 324 -31.62 2.39 3.59
C GLY A 324 -30.24 2.99 3.55
N GLY A 325 -29.87 3.64 2.44
CA GLY A 325 -28.49 4.00 2.07
C GLY A 325 -27.64 4.34 3.26
N VAL A 326 -26.36 4.00 3.20
CA VAL A 326 -25.41 4.23 4.29
C VAL A 326 -25.86 5.46 5.04
N ASP A 327 -26.28 5.31 6.30
CA ASP A 327 -26.72 6.47 7.08
C ASP A 327 -25.50 7.37 7.26
N TRP A 328 -25.26 8.18 6.22
CA TRP A 328 -24.16 9.14 6.17
C TRP A 328 -24.15 10.02 7.42
N ARG A 329 -25.32 10.20 8.06
CA ARG A 329 -25.43 10.93 9.32
C ARG A 329 -24.62 10.28 10.43
N ARG A 330 -24.54 8.94 10.48
CA ARG A 330 -23.69 8.21 11.43
C ARG A 330 -22.20 8.38 11.11
N HIS A 331 -21.84 8.60 9.86
CA HIS A 331 -20.44 8.71 9.43
C HIS A 331 -20.00 10.16 9.20
N ILE A 332 -20.92 11.11 8.99
CA ILE A 332 -20.58 12.54 8.81
C ILE A 332 -19.82 13.07 10.01
N LEU A 333 -20.31 12.85 11.23
CA LEU A 333 -19.66 13.37 12.43
C LEU A 333 -18.23 12.86 12.62
N PRO A 334 -17.95 11.53 12.61
CA PRO A 334 -16.58 11.02 12.75
C PRO A 334 -15.67 11.43 11.57
N ILE A 335 -16.17 11.47 10.34
CA ILE A 335 -15.40 11.92 9.17
C ILE A 335 -15.07 13.42 9.30
N THR A 336 -16.02 14.24 9.71
CA THR A 336 -15.80 15.68 9.92
C THR A 336 -14.78 15.93 11.04
N LEU A 337 -14.89 15.23 12.16
CA LEU A 337 -13.93 15.32 13.26
C LEU A 337 -12.53 14.88 12.83
N LEU A 338 -12.43 13.79 12.08
CA LEU A 338 -11.14 13.32 11.54
C LEU A 338 -10.53 14.35 10.58
N THR A 339 -11.35 14.93 9.68
CA THR A 339 -10.91 15.97 8.73
C THR A 339 -10.40 17.20 9.47
N VAL A 340 -11.12 17.68 10.48
CA VAL A 340 -10.69 18.82 11.32
C VAL A 340 -9.40 18.51 12.07
N ALA A 341 -9.26 17.29 12.62
CA ALA A 341 -8.05 16.86 13.31
C ALA A 341 -6.83 16.81 12.36
N VAL A 342 -7.01 16.28 11.15
CA VAL A 342 -5.95 16.23 10.12
C VAL A 342 -5.55 17.64 9.68
N LEU A 343 -6.51 18.53 9.43
CA LEU A 343 -6.24 19.92 9.08
C LEU A 343 -5.51 20.65 10.22
N GLY A 344 -5.93 20.45 11.47
CA GLY A 344 -5.26 20.98 12.65
C GLY A 344 -3.81 20.49 12.77
N LEU A 345 -3.57 19.21 12.54
CA LEU A 345 -2.23 18.62 12.54
C LEU A 345 -1.34 19.21 11.43
N LEU A 346 -1.88 19.38 10.22
CA LEU A 346 -1.15 20.00 9.10
C LEU A 346 -0.75 21.45 9.41
N VAL A 347 -1.66 22.25 10.00
CA VAL A 347 -1.36 23.61 10.44
C VAL A 347 -0.27 23.61 11.53
N LEU A 348 -0.34 22.69 12.49
CA LEU A 348 0.67 22.55 13.55
C LEU A 348 2.04 22.19 12.96
N LEU A 349 2.09 21.21 12.06
CA LEU A 349 3.33 20.81 11.38
C LEU A 349 3.92 21.97 10.57
N GLN A 350 3.10 22.73 9.88
CA GLN A 350 3.52 23.94 9.15
C GLN A 350 4.12 24.98 10.11
N ARG A 351 3.47 25.24 11.26
CA ARG A 351 3.97 26.15 12.28
C ARG A 351 5.30 25.69 12.86
N LEU A 352 5.42 24.40 13.20
CA LEU A 352 6.67 23.83 13.71
C LEU A 352 7.79 23.93 12.68
N TRP A 353 7.50 23.69 11.40
CA TRP A 353 8.47 23.81 10.32
C TRP A 353 8.96 25.26 10.14
N VAL A 354 8.06 26.24 10.16
CA VAL A 354 8.41 27.66 10.11
C VAL A 354 9.28 28.05 11.31
N LEU A 355 8.90 27.60 12.52
CA LEU A 355 9.66 27.88 13.74
C LEU A 355 11.06 27.25 13.69
N SER A 356 11.18 26.01 13.26
CA SER A 356 12.46 25.32 13.11
C SER A 356 13.38 26.03 12.11
N ARG A 357 12.82 26.53 10.99
CA ARG A 357 13.58 27.34 10.02
C ARG A 357 14.07 28.67 10.61
N ARG A 358 13.25 29.34 11.44
CA ARG A 358 13.66 30.56 12.13
C ARG A 358 14.80 30.30 13.10
N LEU A 359 14.68 29.27 13.94
CA LEU A 359 15.72 28.89 14.90
C LEU A 359 17.04 28.53 14.21
N ARG A 360 17.00 27.76 13.09
CA ARG A 360 18.20 27.46 12.30
C ARG A 360 18.87 28.71 11.71
N ARG A 361 18.08 29.68 11.24
CA ARG A 361 18.61 30.95 10.72
C ARG A 361 19.26 31.79 11.82
N GLU A 362 18.66 31.84 13.00
CA GLU A 362 19.25 32.56 14.17
C GLU A 362 20.53 31.87 14.62
N HIS A 363 20.55 30.55 14.70
CA HIS A 363 21.76 29.80 15.06
C HIS A 363 22.90 30.06 14.05
N LEU A 364 22.62 30.00 12.76
CA LEU A 364 23.60 30.30 11.70
C LEU A 364 24.09 31.78 11.75
N ARG A 365 23.20 32.72 12.15
CA ARG A 365 23.62 34.11 12.34
C ARG A 365 24.55 34.27 13.55
N ARG A 366 24.29 33.60 14.66
CA ARG A 366 25.17 33.63 15.85
C ARG A 366 26.53 33.07 15.53
N VAL A 367 26.59 31.88 14.87
CA VAL A 367 27.85 31.26 14.45
C VAL A 367 28.68 32.22 13.55
N ARG A 368 28.06 32.86 12.57
CA ARG A 368 28.75 33.82 11.69
C ARG A 368 29.24 35.06 12.43
N LEU A 369 28.49 35.56 13.43
CA LEU A 369 28.90 36.68 14.27
C LEU A 369 30.10 36.27 15.15
N GLU A 370 30.10 35.10 15.74
CA GLU A 370 31.22 34.56 16.51
C GLU A 370 32.46 34.38 15.65
N GLU A 371 32.34 33.80 14.44
CA GLU A 371 33.44 33.72 13.48
C GLU A 371 33.99 35.11 13.08
N THR A 372 33.11 36.09 12.91
CA THR A 372 33.52 37.46 12.56
C THR A 372 34.24 38.15 13.73
N LEU A 373 33.86 37.87 14.99
CA LEU A 373 34.52 38.40 16.19
C LEU A 373 35.87 37.71 16.41
N LEU A 374 35.96 36.39 16.21
CA LEU A 374 37.19 35.60 16.29
C LEU A 374 38.21 36.01 15.22
N ASN A 375 37.77 36.31 13.98
CA ASN A 375 38.62 36.79 12.90
C ASN A 375 39.08 38.27 13.08
N ARG A 376 38.56 39.02 14.00
CA ARG A 376 39.03 40.38 14.38
C ARG A 376 40.15 40.35 15.41
N GLY A 377 40.38 39.22 16.09
CA GLY A 377 41.53 39.02 16.98
C GLY A 377 42.82 38.91 16.17
N GLU A 378 43.94 39.24 16.77
CA GLU A 378 45.29 39.17 16.19
C GLU A 378 45.97 37.80 16.42
N ALA A 379 45.41 36.98 17.34
CA ALA A 379 45.96 35.69 17.72
C ALA A 379 45.00 34.53 17.42
N ASP A 380 45.55 33.34 17.19
CA ASP A 380 44.81 32.11 17.07
C ASP A 380 44.33 31.62 18.47
N PRO A 381 43.05 31.30 18.64
CA PRO A 381 42.49 30.99 19.95
C PRO A 381 42.99 29.68 20.56
N VAL A 382 43.50 28.73 19.77
CA VAL A 382 44.01 27.42 20.25
C VAL A 382 45.48 27.53 20.64
N THR A 383 46.29 28.12 19.82
CA THR A 383 47.75 28.13 19.98
C THR A 383 48.29 29.38 20.58
N GLY A 384 47.50 30.47 20.64
CA GLY A 384 47.94 31.79 21.08
C GLY A 384 48.91 32.49 20.12
N LEU A 385 49.33 31.83 19.03
CA LEU A 385 50.20 32.42 18.03
C LEU A 385 49.48 33.48 17.20
N PRO A 386 50.20 34.38 16.55
CA PRO A 386 49.62 35.26 15.52
C PRO A 386 48.77 34.45 14.54
N ASN A 387 47.62 34.98 14.16
CA ASN A 387 46.79 34.35 13.13
C ASN A 387 47.35 34.74 11.73
N ARG A 388 46.78 34.12 10.68
CA ARG A 388 47.20 34.37 9.30
C ARG A 388 47.20 35.86 8.94
N ARG A 389 46.20 36.63 9.36
CA ARG A 389 46.09 38.05 9.02
C ARG A 389 47.27 38.85 9.60
N ARG A 390 47.56 38.67 10.90
CA ARG A 390 48.68 39.35 11.55
C ARG A 390 50.01 38.92 10.95
N PHE A 391 50.16 37.65 10.56
CA PHE A 391 51.36 37.16 9.88
C PHE A 391 51.54 37.80 8.50
N GLU A 392 50.46 37.95 7.71
CA GLU A 392 50.54 38.60 6.38
C GLU A 392 50.88 40.08 6.53
N GLU A 393 50.28 40.81 7.50
CA GLU A 393 50.56 42.20 7.77
C GLU A 393 52.05 42.45 8.19
N GLN A 394 52.56 41.65 9.15
CA GLN A 394 53.96 41.76 9.61
C GLN A 394 54.94 41.20 8.60
N GLY A 395 54.57 40.12 7.90
CA GLY A 395 55.39 39.48 6.87
C GLY A 395 55.63 40.37 5.65
N LEU A 396 54.68 41.23 5.27
CA LEU A 396 54.87 42.25 4.23
C LEU A 396 55.99 43.26 4.60
N ALA A 397 56.09 43.64 5.87
CA ALA A 397 57.14 44.56 6.33
C ALA A 397 58.53 43.90 6.25
N LEU A 398 58.65 42.63 6.71
CA LEU A 398 59.89 41.85 6.66
C LEU A 398 60.32 41.57 5.19
N TRP A 399 59.35 41.27 4.33
CA TRP A 399 59.62 41.05 2.92
C TRP A 399 60.09 42.35 2.22
N ALA A 400 59.47 43.50 2.52
CA ALA A 400 59.89 44.79 2.01
C ALA A 400 61.33 45.15 2.43
N GLU A 401 61.63 44.93 3.73
CA GLU A 401 62.98 45.17 4.29
C GLU A 401 64.05 44.28 3.64
N ALA A 402 63.77 42.95 3.49
CA ALA A 402 64.70 42.02 2.81
C ALA A 402 64.95 42.43 1.35
N ARG A 403 63.92 42.87 0.63
CA ARG A 403 64.06 43.36 -0.74
C ARG A 403 64.86 44.63 -0.85
N GLU A 404 64.68 45.57 0.05
CA GLU A 404 65.37 46.87 0.05
C GLU A 404 66.86 46.72 0.41
N LYS A 405 67.16 45.92 1.42
CA LYS A 405 68.52 45.69 1.92
C LYS A 405 69.29 44.59 1.19
N GLY A 406 68.64 43.82 0.32
CA GLY A 406 69.25 42.70 -0.37
C GLY A 406 69.58 41.53 0.58
N GLY A 407 68.86 41.40 1.69
CA GLY A 407 69.09 40.36 2.70
C GLY A 407 68.37 39.08 2.44
N ASP A 408 68.83 37.99 3.05
CA ASP A 408 68.16 36.70 3.00
C ASP A 408 66.82 36.73 3.72
N LEU A 409 65.83 36.06 3.16
CA LEU A 409 64.52 35.83 3.79
C LEU A 409 64.04 34.42 3.37
N SER A 410 63.69 33.61 4.33
CA SER A 410 63.12 32.29 4.07
C SER A 410 61.76 32.12 4.71
N LEU A 411 60.89 31.37 4.00
CA LEU A 411 59.58 30.98 4.48
C LEU A 411 59.52 29.45 4.66
N VAL A 412 59.09 29.04 5.84
CA VAL A 412 58.89 27.64 6.19
C VAL A 412 57.41 27.39 6.46
N LEU A 413 56.80 26.49 5.70
CA LEU A 413 55.44 26.01 5.93
C LEU A 413 55.49 24.60 6.49
N LEU A 414 54.92 24.44 7.66
CA LEU A 414 54.77 23.12 8.30
C LEU A 414 53.30 22.75 8.31
N ASP A 415 52.99 21.48 8.02
CA ASP A 415 51.60 20.99 8.12
C ASP A 415 51.62 19.62 8.83
N VAL A 416 50.82 19.52 9.87
CA VAL A 416 50.71 18.32 10.71
C VAL A 416 50.14 17.16 9.91
N ASP A 417 50.93 16.09 9.79
CA ASP A 417 50.55 14.91 9.03
C ASP A 417 49.39 14.18 9.69
N ARG A 418 48.40 13.87 8.88
CA ARG A 418 47.22 13.09 9.33
C ARG A 418 46.45 13.69 10.52
N LEU A 419 46.44 14.99 10.69
CA LEU A 419 45.70 15.67 11.78
C LEU A 419 44.19 15.35 11.73
N LYS A 420 43.63 15.15 10.54
CA LYS A 420 42.21 14.72 10.40
C LYS A 420 41.96 13.32 10.95
N ASP A 421 42.92 12.42 10.84
CA ASP A 421 42.81 11.07 11.36
C ASP A 421 42.94 11.08 12.89
N LEU A 422 43.86 11.91 13.43
CA LEU A 422 43.97 12.16 14.87
C LEU A 422 42.65 12.70 15.44
N ASN A 423 42.09 13.70 14.80
CA ASN A 423 40.82 14.30 15.19
C ASN A 423 39.67 13.27 15.17
N ARG A 424 39.63 12.41 14.14
CA ARG A 424 38.58 11.39 14.01
C ARG A 424 38.71 10.31 15.08
N GLN A 425 39.92 9.96 15.42
CA GLN A 425 40.20 8.86 16.36
C GLN A 425 40.08 9.29 17.82
N TRP A 426 40.50 10.51 18.16
CA TRP A 426 40.69 10.96 19.56
C TRP A 426 39.93 12.25 19.92
N GLY A 427 39.23 12.85 18.96
CA GLY A 427 38.46 14.06 19.17
C GLY A 427 39.30 15.34 19.00
N SER A 428 38.58 16.49 18.92
CA SER A 428 39.20 17.80 18.65
C SER A 428 40.05 18.31 19.83
N ALA A 429 39.67 17.97 21.06
CA ALA A 429 40.40 18.44 22.26
C ALA A 429 41.85 17.94 22.26
N LEU A 430 42.10 16.65 21.94
CA LEU A 430 43.44 16.08 21.84
C LEU A 430 44.24 16.68 20.67
N ALA A 431 43.59 16.95 19.57
CA ALA A 431 44.23 17.61 18.43
C ALA A 431 44.63 19.05 18.76
N ASP A 432 43.82 19.76 19.54
CA ASP A 432 44.12 21.13 20.00
C ASP A 432 45.29 21.13 21.00
N GLU A 433 45.37 20.16 21.92
CA GLU A 433 46.51 19.97 22.80
C GLU A 433 47.79 19.66 22.00
N MET A 434 47.73 18.81 20.99
CA MET A 434 48.87 18.52 20.08
C MET A 434 49.31 19.79 19.34
N LEU A 435 48.38 20.57 18.81
CA LEU A 435 48.71 21.85 18.13
C LEU A 435 49.36 22.87 19.08
N LEU A 436 48.92 22.93 20.33
CA LEU A 436 49.53 23.77 21.38
C LEU A 436 50.94 23.33 21.75
N ALA A 437 51.15 21.98 21.86
CA ALA A 437 52.46 21.42 22.13
C ALA A 437 53.45 21.72 21.01
N LEU A 438 53.02 21.52 19.74
CA LEU A 438 53.82 21.88 18.53
C LEU A 438 54.13 23.40 18.48
N ALA A 439 53.12 24.25 18.68
CA ALA A 439 53.30 25.71 18.69
C ALA A 439 54.36 26.11 19.71
N SER A 440 54.27 25.57 20.93
CA SER A 440 55.22 25.80 22.01
C SER A 440 56.66 25.32 21.68
N ALA A 441 56.76 24.16 21.00
CA ALA A 441 58.04 23.62 20.57
C ALA A 441 58.67 24.50 19.49
N PHE A 442 57.91 24.93 18.51
CA PHE A 442 58.39 25.77 17.41
C PHE A 442 58.83 27.16 17.92
N VAL A 443 58.03 27.82 18.77
CA VAL A 443 58.41 29.13 19.36
C VAL A 443 59.72 29.07 20.07
N ARG A 444 60.02 28.01 20.84
CA ARG A 444 61.32 27.85 21.53
C ARG A 444 62.54 27.75 20.63
N SER A 445 62.31 27.46 19.34
CA SER A 445 63.39 27.33 18.33
C SER A 445 63.64 28.60 17.52
N LEU A 446 62.79 29.61 17.74
CA LEU A 446 62.87 30.86 16.99
C LEU A 446 63.81 31.87 17.67
N SER A 447 64.39 32.76 16.87
CA SER A 447 65.19 33.90 17.31
C SER A 447 64.38 35.16 17.28
N ASP A 448 64.92 36.23 17.95
CA ASP A 448 64.31 37.54 17.86
C ASP A 448 64.27 38.03 16.41
N GLY A 449 63.07 38.43 15.96
CA GLY A 449 62.83 38.87 14.57
C GLY A 449 62.20 37.76 13.68
N ASP A 450 62.23 36.50 14.10
CA ASP A 450 61.50 35.44 13.37
C ASP A 450 59.98 35.61 13.63
N LEU A 451 59.18 35.38 12.59
CA LEU A 451 57.72 35.53 12.70
C LEU A 451 57.07 34.16 12.48
N ILE A 452 56.24 33.73 13.46
CA ILE A 452 55.47 32.49 13.37
C ILE A 452 53.98 32.76 13.47
N CYS A 453 53.18 32.00 12.78
CA CYS A 453 51.72 32.00 12.93
C CYS A 453 51.13 30.60 12.79
N ARG A 454 49.92 30.44 13.31
CA ARG A 454 49.04 29.36 12.86
C ARG A 454 48.32 29.83 11.59
N TYR A 455 48.68 29.27 10.45
CA TYR A 455 48.25 29.76 9.16
C TYR A 455 46.85 29.24 8.77
N ALA A 456 46.56 27.95 9.00
CA ALA A 456 45.23 27.35 8.86
C ALA A 456 45.22 25.90 9.37
N GLY A 457 44.20 25.53 10.12
CA GLY A 457 44.01 24.13 10.59
C GLY A 457 45.26 23.57 11.29
N GLY A 458 45.94 22.58 10.71
CA GLY A 458 47.22 22.05 11.22
C GLY A 458 48.46 22.68 10.65
N ARG A 459 48.37 23.82 9.94
CA ARG A 459 49.48 24.46 9.23
C ARG A 459 50.02 25.62 10.02
N PHE A 460 51.34 25.66 10.13
CA PHE A 460 52.11 26.76 10.68
C PHE A 460 52.95 27.41 9.59
N ALA A 461 53.10 28.70 9.62
CA ALA A 461 54.02 29.45 8.76
C ALA A 461 55.04 30.18 9.59
N ILE A 462 56.30 30.09 9.18
CA ILE A 462 57.42 30.78 9.84
C ILE A 462 58.19 31.57 8.80
N LEU A 463 58.37 32.85 9.04
CA LEU A 463 59.18 33.72 8.19
C LEU A 463 60.47 34.05 8.94
N LEU A 464 61.60 33.85 8.28
CA LEU A 464 62.94 33.86 8.86
C LEU A 464 63.84 34.85 8.15
N PRO A 465 63.93 36.08 8.64
CA PRO A 465 64.85 37.08 8.11
C PRO A 465 66.33 36.67 8.36
N GLY A 466 67.21 36.94 7.40
CA GLY A 466 68.63 36.70 7.50
C GLY A 466 69.07 35.26 7.37
N ARG A 467 68.13 34.34 6.98
CA ARG A 467 68.46 32.91 6.77
C ARG A 467 68.26 32.58 5.29
N GLY A 468 69.34 32.26 4.62
CA GLY A 468 69.36 31.77 3.24
C GLY A 468 69.21 30.27 3.14
N SER A 469 69.34 29.72 1.90
CA SER A 469 69.11 28.31 1.57
C SER A 469 69.95 27.29 2.36
N GLU A 470 71.18 27.64 2.66
CA GLU A 470 72.09 26.75 3.42
C GLU A 470 71.69 26.64 4.89
N ALA A 471 71.19 27.74 5.49
CA ALA A 471 70.82 27.79 6.89
C ALA A 471 69.37 27.33 7.17
N VAL A 472 68.46 27.54 6.25
CA VAL A 472 67.02 27.27 6.50
C VAL A 472 66.70 25.80 6.43
N LYS A 473 67.35 25.01 5.54
CA LYS A 473 67.03 23.58 5.39
C LYS A 473 67.38 22.77 6.65
N PRO A 474 68.56 22.88 7.27
CA PRO A 474 68.85 22.26 8.56
C PRO A 474 67.90 22.70 9.70
N PHE A 475 67.54 24.01 9.72
CA PHE A 475 66.60 24.57 10.67
C PHE A 475 65.20 23.96 10.50
N ALA A 476 64.71 23.89 9.29
CA ALA A 476 63.43 23.25 8.98
C ALA A 476 63.40 21.76 9.30
N ASP A 477 64.50 21.05 9.09
CA ASP A 477 64.61 19.62 9.51
C ASP A 477 64.63 19.48 11.02
N GLY A 478 65.30 20.42 11.71
CA GLY A 478 65.20 20.52 13.19
C GLY A 478 63.77 20.68 13.70
N LEU A 479 62.98 21.58 13.09
CA LEU A 479 61.54 21.75 13.43
C LEU A 479 60.75 20.45 13.20
N ARG A 480 61.01 19.75 12.06
CA ARG A 480 60.41 18.46 11.75
C ARG A 480 60.76 17.42 12.83
N GLY A 481 62.03 17.36 13.24
CA GLY A 481 62.51 16.48 14.31
C GLY A 481 61.84 16.80 15.64
N LEU A 482 61.75 18.09 15.99
CA LEU A 482 61.04 18.54 17.19
C LEU A 482 59.58 18.16 17.21
N ALA A 483 58.89 18.26 16.08
CA ALA A 483 57.50 17.85 15.96
C ALA A 483 57.34 16.35 16.19
N ALA A 484 58.24 15.52 15.70
CA ALA A 484 58.22 14.05 15.91
C ALA A 484 58.49 13.63 17.35
N LEU A 485 59.07 14.50 18.16
CA LEU A 485 59.30 14.27 19.60
C LEU A 485 58.12 14.73 20.49
N GLN A 486 57.16 15.47 19.90
CA GLN A 486 55.96 15.86 20.67
C GLN A 486 54.98 14.72 20.75
N ALA A 487 54.55 14.40 21.98
CA ALA A 487 53.53 13.41 22.24
C ALA A 487 52.53 13.96 23.27
N VAL A 488 51.28 13.60 23.12
CA VAL A 488 50.21 13.98 24.03
C VAL A 488 49.59 12.70 24.63
N PRO A 489 49.38 12.67 25.96
CA PRO A 489 48.84 11.51 26.63
C PRO A 489 47.37 11.30 26.27
N VAL A 490 47.02 10.04 25.90
CA VAL A 490 45.63 9.65 25.58
C VAL A 490 45.01 8.78 26.66
N SER A 491 45.86 8.10 27.46
CA SER A 491 45.49 7.30 28.64
C SER A 491 46.73 7.04 29.49
N PRO A 492 46.62 6.56 30.73
CA PRO A 492 47.79 6.21 31.54
C PRO A 492 48.73 5.24 30.82
N GLY A 493 49.97 5.69 30.57
CA GLY A 493 51.00 4.92 29.88
C GLY A 493 50.89 4.85 28.36
N ARG A 494 49.96 5.60 27.73
CA ARG A 494 49.83 5.65 26.26
C ARG A 494 49.83 7.10 25.77
N GLU A 495 50.75 7.38 24.88
CA GLU A 495 50.91 8.67 24.24
C GLU A 495 50.75 8.54 22.71
N VAL A 496 50.32 9.62 22.08
CA VAL A 496 50.20 9.73 20.62
C VAL A 496 51.02 10.91 20.12
N GLY A 497 51.91 10.63 19.19
CA GLY A 497 52.72 11.63 18.49
C GLY A 497 52.26 11.89 17.07
N VAL A 498 52.76 12.94 16.48
CA VAL A 498 52.54 13.29 15.08
C VAL A 498 53.85 13.59 14.39
N THR A 499 53.82 13.59 13.04
CA THR A 499 54.90 14.12 12.24
C THR A 499 54.40 15.39 11.51
N VAL A 500 55.33 16.15 10.96
CA VAL A 500 55.01 17.28 10.11
C VAL A 500 55.71 17.14 8.77
N SER A 501 55.03 17.54 7.69
CA SER A 501 55.62 17.76 6.40
C SER A 501 55.99 19.23 6.28
N VAL A 502 57.14 19.54 5.69
CA VAL A 502 57.68 20.90 5.67
C VAL A 502 58.05 21.28 4.22
N GLY A 503 57.50 22.41 3.80
CA GLY A 503 57.89 23.09 2.57
C GLY A 503 58.67 24.36 2.89
N VAL A 504 59.77 24.59 2.18
CA VAL A 504 60.66 25.73 2.39
C VAL A 504 60.87 26.44 1.09
N ALA A 505 60.87 27.77 1.13
CA ALA A 505 61.29 28.60 0.02
C ALA A 505 62.16 29.76 0.51
N CYS A 506 63.24 30.04 -0.18
CA CYS A 506 64.06 31.23 0.08
C CYS A 506 63.68 32.34 -0.90
N TRP A 507 63.65 33.56 -0.42
CA TRP A 507 63.41 34.72 -1.27
C TRP A 507 64.41 34.79 -2.41
N ALA A 508 63.90 35.09 -3.59
CA ALA A 508 64.69 35.28 -4.80
C ALA A 508 64.25 36.59 -5.49
N SER A 509 65.13 37.17 -6.28
CA SER A 509 64.83 38.40 -7.02
C SER A 509 63.66 38.25 -8.02
N SER A 510 63.28 37.04 -8.36
CA SER A 510 62.09 36.71 -9.16
C SER A 510 60.78 36.82 -8.40
N ASP A 511 60.81 36.77 -7.07
CA ASP A 511 59.61 36.89 -6.24
C ASP A 511 59.15 38.34 -6.14
N LYS A 512 58.13 38.69 -6.88
CA LYS A 512 57.59 40.06 -6.90
C LYS A 512 56.77 40.44 -5.67
N THR A 513 56.27 39.43 -4.94
CA THR A 513 55.41 39.59 -3.77
C THR A 513 55.73 38.52 -2.72
N LEU A 514 55.32 38.76 -1.47
CA LEU A 514 55.36 37.76 -0.39
C LEU A 514 54.55 36.50 -0.78
N ASN A 515 53.45 36.67 -1.54
CA ASN A 515 52.66 35.56 -2.02
C ASN A 515 53.43 34.63 -2.97
N GLY A 516 54.33 35.14 -3.82
CA GLY A 516 55.16 34.28 -4.68
C GLY A 516 56.12 33.40 -3.87
N LEU A 517 56.65 33.93 -2.75
CA LEU A 517 57.46 33.13 -1.82
C LEU A 517 56.61 32.06 -1.12
N LEU A 518 55.37 32.43 -0.74
CA LEU A 518 54.41 31.51 -0.11
C LEU A 518 54.02 30.37 -1.07
N GLU A 519 53.70 30.66 -2.33
CA GLU A 519 53.34 29.67 -3.36
C GLU A 519 54.48 28.64 -3.57
N ARG A 520 55.74 29.07 -3.59
CA ARG A 520 56.85 28.12 -3.67
C ARG A 520 56.99 27.27 -2.42
N ALA A 521 56.85 27.84 -1.23
CA ALA A 521 56.84 27.04 0.00
C ALA A 521 55.66 26.06 0.05
N GLU A 522 54.49 26.42 -0.48
CA GLU A 522 53.35 25.53 -0.64
C GLU A 522 53.63 24.37 -1.61
N LEU A 523 54.31 24.64 -2.73
CA LEU A 523 54.73 23.60 -3.67
C LEU A 523 55.71 22.62 -3.01
N GLY A 524 56.67 23.10 -2.23
CA GLY A 524 57.58 22.29 -1.45
C GLY A 524 56.84 21.43 -0.41
N LEU A 525 55.86 22.02 0.28
CA LEU A 525 55.01 21.31 1.23
C LEU A 525 54.15 20.23 0.54
N TYR A 526 53.61 20.53 -0.62
CA TYR A 526 52.87 19.55 -1.42
C TYR A 526 53.75 18.35 -1.79
N ARG A 527 54.98 18.59 -2.29
CA ARG A 527 55.95 17.55 -2.59
C ARG A 527 56.34 16.74 -1.34
N ALA A 528 56.58 17.40 -0.23
CA ALA A 528 56.89 16.73 1.01
C ALA A 528 55.77 15.73 1.43
N LYS A 529 54.51 16.10 1.19
CA LYS A 529 53.37 15.24 1.45
C LYS A 529 53.20 14.10 0.45
N SER A 530 53.41 14.36 -0.86
CA SER A 530 53.29 13.35 -1.92
C SER A 530 54.40 12.31 -1.83
N ASP A 531 55.62 12.72 -1.47
CA ASP A 531 56.80 11.83 -1.41
C ASP A 531 56.85 10.98 -0.13
N GLY A 532 55.77 10.93 0.68
CA GLY A 532 55.65 10.04 1.83
C GLY A 532 55.65 10.71 3.19
N ARG A 533 55.50 12.04 3.24
CA ARG A 533 55.38 12.87 4.47
C ARG A 533 56.66 12.86 5.35
N ASN A 534 56.57 13.48 6.53
CA ASN A 534 57.64 13.55 7.52
C ASN A 534 59.00 13.92 6.89
N ARG A 535 59.04 14.96 6.08
CA ARG A 535 60.25 15.43 5.39
C ARG A 535 60.20 16.91 5.10
N VAL A 536 61.39 17.44 4.76
CA VAL A 536 61.58 18.80 4.35
C VAL A 536 61.86 18.83 2.84
N VAL A 537 61.17 19.69 2.11
CA VAL A 537 61.47 19.99 0.69
C VAL A 537 61.75 21.47 0.56
N LEU A 538 62.92 21.78 0.09
CA LEU A 538 63.33 23.15 -0.30
C LEU A 538 63.03 23.35 -1.79
N GLU A 539 62.16 24.30 -2.12
CA GLU A 539 61.92 24.69 -3.49
C GLU A 539 62.93 25.73 -3.93
N GLU A 540 63.82 25.32 -4.83
CA GLU A 540 64.77 26.20 -5.47
C GLU A 540 64.10 26.96 -6.62
N VAL A 541 64.60 28.16 -6.91
CA VAL A 541 64.13 28.94 -8.07
C VAL A 541 64.60 28.22 -9.33
N PRO A 542 63.73 27.98 -10.30
CA PRO A 542 64.17 27.46 -11.59
C PRO A 542 65.25 28.39 -12.21
N LEU A 543 66.42 27.87 -12.51
CA LEU A 543 67.44 28.60 -13.27
C LEU A 543 66.76 29.02 -14.56
N VAL A 544 66.50 30.31 -14.73
CA VAL A 544 66.13 30.86 -16.01
C VAL A 544 67.45 30.82 -16.87
N GLU A 545 67.56 29.84 -17.77
CA GLU A 545 68.58 29.85 -18.81
C GLU A 545 68.49 31.21 -19.46
N LYS A 546 69.58 32.02 -19.32
CA LYS A 546 69.78 33.21 -20.12
C LYS A 546 69.98 32.70 -21.54
N THR A 547 68.96 32.72 -22.35
CA THR A 547 69.10 32.65 -23.80
C THR A 547 69.83 33.89 -24.21
N VAL A 548 71.05 33.68 -24.68
CA VAL A 548 71.95 34.68 -25.31
C VAL A 548 71.35 35.09 -26.62
#